data_a9c7f4bfe0858e1a33ae9a9e1c244f58
#
_entry.id   a9c7f4bfe0858e1a33ae9a9e1c244f58
#
_cell.length_a   1.000
_cell.length_b   1.000
_cell.length_c   1.000
_cell.angle_alpha   90.00
_cell.angle_beta   90.00
_cell.angle_gamma   90.00
#
_symmetry.space_group_name_H-M   'P 1'
#
loop_
_entity.id
_entity.type
_entity.pdbx_description
1 polymer ?
#
loop_
_entity_poly.entity_id
_entity_poly.type
_entity_poly.pdbx_seq_one_letter_code
_entity_poly.pdbx_strand_id
1 'polypeptide(L)'
;MPRVEIRPSLFFTFLIKQQDGMPMAVLCVEDLDHLVLTVADIKATCRFYQQVLGMTPFTFGNGRTDLSFGNRKINLHEVGKGYPPQAHNPLPGTADLCFLSRTPAVEMLDHLKANGVPVEEGPVRREGALGPITSVYFRDPDGNLIEVANYTEA
;
A
#
# COMPACT_ATOMS: atom_id res chain seq x y z
N MET A 1 32.76 5.91 11.54
CA MET A 1 31.52 5.33 11.00
C MET A 1 30.73 4.78 12.20
N PRO A 2 29.58 5.33 12.57
CA PRO A 2 28.82 4.82 13.70
C PRO A 2 28.02 3.59 13.24
N ARG A 3 28.09 2.51 14.02
CA ARG A 3 27.26 1.31 13.88
C ARG A 3 25.81 1.67 14.22
N VAL A 4 24.90 1.41 13.30
CA VAL A 4 23.46 1.46 13.58
C VAL A 4 23.11 0.21 14.39
N GLU A 5 22.81 0.39 15.67
CA GLU A 5 22.22 -0.64 16.51
C GLU A 5 20.75 -0.81 16.10
N ILE A 6 20.44 -1.94 15.48
CA ILE A 6 19.08 -2.38 15.25
C ILE A 6 18.54 -2.88 16.59
N ARG A 7 17.66 -2.11 17.23
CA ARG A 7 16.93 -2.58 18.41
C ARG A 7 15.97 -3.69 17.98
N PRO A 8 15.94 -4.85 18.67
CA PRO A 8 14.95 -5.87 18.37
C PRO A 8 13.56 -5.35 18.74
N SER A 9 12.69 -5.27 17.75
CA SER A 9 11.26 -5.02 17.90
C SER A 9 10.65 -6.15 18.75
N LEU A 10 9.82 -5.77 19.72
CA LEU A 10 9.07 -6.65 20.60
C LEU A 10 8.43 -7.79 19.78
N PHE A 11 8.90 -9.00 20.02
CA PHE A 11 8.29 -10.21 19.52
C PHE A 11 6.88 -10.35 20.12
N PHE A 12 5.87 -9.99 19.35
CA PHE A 12 4.52 -10.48 19.60
C PHE A 12 4.53 -11.95 19.24
N THR A 13 4.67 -12.81 20.25
CA THR A 13 4.48 -14.24 20.10
C THR A 13 2.99 -14.50 19.85
N PHE A 14 2.61 -14.51 18.58
CA PHE A 14 1.31 -15.03 18.18
C PHE A 14 1.32 -16.54 18.46
N LEU A 15 0.59 -16.97 19.48
CA LEU A 15 0.25 -18.38 19.70
C LEU A 15 -0.68 -18.79 18.54
N ILE A 16 -0.08 -19.30 17.45
CA ILE A 16 -0.80 -20.00 16.41
C ILE A 16 -1.33 -21.28 17.08
N LYS A 17 -2.65 -21.36 17.29
CA LYS A 17 -3.30 -22.62 17.64
C LYS A 17 -2.97 -23.62 16.55
N GLN A 18 -2.12 -24.58 16.87
CA GLN A 18 -1.77 -25.71 16.02
C GLN A 18 -3.07 -26.50 15.76
N GLN A 19 -3.54 -26.50 14.51
CA GLN A 19 -4.56 -27.45 14.08
C GLN A 19 -3.86 -28.79 13.89
N ASP A 20 -4.24 -29.75 14.71
CA ASP A 20 -3.65 -31.08 14.71
C ASP A 20 -3.78 -31.73 13.32
N GLY A 21 -2.64 -32.07 12.71
CA GLY A 21 -2.55 -32.89 11.50
C GLY A 21 -2.12 -32.17 10.22
N MET A 22 -1.90 -30.84 10.19
CA MET A 22 -1.30 -30.19 9.03
C MET A 22 0.24 -30.15 9.13
N PRO A 23 0.98 -30.50 8.04
CA PRO A 23 2.42 -30.33 8.03
C PRO A 23 2.77 -28.85 8.25
N MET A 24 3.74 -28.57 9.11
CA MET A 24 4.24 -27.20 9.30
C MET A 24 4.71 -26.67 7.95
N ALA A 25 4.25 -25.48 7.57
CA ALA A 25 4.73 -24.80 6.38
C ALA A 25 6.24 -24.54 6.52
N VAL A 26 7.02 -24.98 5.51
CA VAL A 26 8.47 -24.73 5.46
C VAL A 26 8.76 -23.25 5.18
N LEU A 27 7.81 -22.53 4.55
CA LEU A 27 7.88 -21.10 4.25
C LEU A 27 6.78 -20.37 5.05
N CYS A 28 7.20 -19.44 5.92
CA CYS A 28 6.32 -18.52 6.63
C CYS A 28 6.54 -17.12 6.08
N VAL A 29 5.48 -16.48 5.58
CA VAL A 29 5.52 -15.07 5.17
C VAL A 29 5.31 -14.20 6.42
N GLU A 30 6.23 -13.25 6.65
CA GLU A 30 6.20 -12.35 7.81
C GLU A 30 5.60 -11.00 7.47
N ASP A 31 5.86 -10.49 6.24
CA ASP A 31 5.49 -9.13 5.85
C ASP A 31 5.48 -8.96 4.32
N LEU A 32 4.97 -7.82 3.86
CA LEU A 32 5.05 -7.37 2.48
C LEU A 32 6.19 -6.34 2.35
N ASP A 33 7.25 -6.64 1.60
CA ASP A 33 8.32 -5.70 1.29
C ASP A 33 7.87 -4.66 0.25
N HIS A 34 7.42 -5.13 -0.91
CA HIS A 34 6.92 -4.28 -1.99
C HIS A 34 5.89 -5.00 -2.85
N LEU A 35 5.16 -4.21 -3.62
CA LEU A 35 4.32 -4.68 -4.71
C LEU A 35 4.72 -3.98 -6.01
N VAL A 36 4.25 -4.47 -7.14
CA VAL A 36 4.42 -3.84 -8.46
C VAL A 36 3.06 -3.40 -8.98
N LEU A 37 2.92 -2.13 -9.31
CA LEU A 37 1.78 -1.61 -10.07
C LEU A 37 2.17 -1.43 -11.54
N THR A 38 1.34 -1.94 -12.43
CA THR A 38 1.39 -1.57 -13.84
C THR A 38 0.50 -0.35 -14.04
N VAL A 39 1.07 0.70 -14.61
CA VAL A 39 0.43 2.02 -14.75
C VAL A 39 0.47 2.49 -16.19
N ALA A 40 -0.49 3.33 -16.59
CA ALA A 40 -0.52 3.91 -17.93
C ALA A 40 0.53 5.02 -18.10
N ASP A 41 0.74 5.84 -17.07
CA ASP A 41 1.69 6.97 -17.05
C ASP A 41 2.37 7.08 -15.68
N ILE A 42 3.65 6.71 -15.63
CA ILE A 42 4.46 6.78 -14.39
C ILE A 42 4.47 8.19 -13.79
N LYS A 43 4.55 9.24 -14.62
CA LYS A 43 4.61 10.62 -14.11
C LYS A 43 3.28 11.06 -13.49
N ALA A 44 2.16 10.70 -14.10
CA ALA A 44 0.83 10.98 -13.56
C ALA A 44 0.63 10.23 -12.23
N THR A 45 1.00 8.96 -12.18
CA THR A 45 0.95 8.13 -10.98
C THR A 45 1.82 8.73 -9.86
N CYS A 46 3.07 9.07 -10.16
CA CYS A 46 3.97 9.69 -9.17
C CYS A 46 3.38 10.98 -8.58
N ARG A 47 2.87 11.87 -9.43
CA ARG A 47 2.23 13.11 -8.96
C ARG A 47 1.05 12.84 -8.03
N PHE A 48 0.17 11.92 -8.43
CA PHE A 48 -1.00 11.57 -7.62
C PHE A 48 -0.62 10.99 -6.26
N TYR A 49 0.20 9.94 -6.24
CA TYR A 49 0.59 9.27 -5.01
C TYR A 49 1.41 10.17 -4.08
N GLN A 50 2.20 11.10 -4.64
CA GLN A 50 2.92 12.09 -3.86
C GLN A 50 1.97 13.14 -3.24
N GLN A 51 1.06 13.72 -4.04
CA GLN A 51 0.17 14.79 -3.59
C GLN A 51 -0.95 14.29 -2.69
N VAL A 52 -1.53 13.13 -3.03
CA VAL A 52 -2.71 12.61 -2.35
C VAL A 52 -2.34 11.70 -1.18
N LEU A 53 -1.32 10.88 -1.33
CA LEU A 53 -0.95 9.85 -0.34
C LEU A 53 0.38 10.15 0.37
N GLY A 54 1.06 11.25 0.04
CA GLY A 54 2.32 11.65 0.68
C GLY A 54 3.49 10.69 0.43
N MET A 55 3.40 9.84 -0.60
CA MET A 55 4.48 8.92 -0.97
C MET A 55 5.63 9.67 -1.64
N THR A 56 6.84 9.14 -1.52
CA THR A 56 8.03 9.75 -2.11
C THR A 56 8.44 9.00 -3.38
N PRO A 57 8.28 9.62 -4.58
CA PRO A 57 8.78 9.04 -5.82
C PRO A 57 10.32 9.04 -5.86
N PHE A 58 10.90 7.94 -6.35
CA PHE A 58 12.33 7.85 -6.61
C PHE A 58 12.57 7.15 -7.96
N THR A 59 13.38 7.78 -8.81
CA THR A 59 13.77 7.20 -10.11
C THR A 59 15.25 6.86 -10.10
N PHE A 60 15.57 5.59 -10.31
CA PHE A 60 16.92 5.07 -10.39
C PHE A 60 17.59 5.44 -11.73
N GLY A 61 18.92 5.40 -11.77
CA GLY A 61 19.68 5.73 -12.97
C GLY A 61 19.41 4.84 -14.19
N ASN A 62 18.78 3.68 -13.99
CA ASN A 62 18.34 2.78 -15.07
C ASN A 62 16.88 3.06 -15.54
N GLY A 63 16.26 4.16 -15.09
CA GLY A 63 14.90 4.57 -15.45
C GLY A 63 13.77 3.88 -14.68
N ARG A 64 14.07 2.97 -13.75
CA ARG A 64 13.06 2.38 -12.86
C ARG A 64 12.57 3.41 -11.85
N THR A 65 11.29 3.39 -11.58
CA THR A 65 10.67 4.32 -10.62
C THR A 65 9.91 3.54 -9.56
N ASP A 66 10.03 3.97 -8.32
CA ASP A 66 9.22 3.49 -7.22
C ASP A 66 8.60 4.64 -6.39
N LEU A 67 7.65 4.27 -5.55
CA LEU A 67 6.97 5.13 -4.58
C LEU A 67 7.24 4.57 -3.19
N SER A 68 7.95 5.29 -2.35
CA SER A 68 8.28 4.87 -0.99
C SER A 68 7.29 5.42 0.02
N PHE A 69 6.88 4.60 0.99
CA PHE A 69 6.05 4.99 2.14
C PHE A 69 6.34 4.08 3.33
N GLY A 70 6.46 4.66 4.52
CA GLY A 70 6.88 3.91 5.71
C GLY A 70 8.14 3.08 5.43
N ASN A 71 8.06 1.75 5.65
CA ASN A 71 9.13 0.79 5.33
C ASN A 71 8.81 -0.04 4.07
N ARG A 72 7.93 0.42 3.22
CA ARG A 72 7.42 -0.29 2.04
C ARG A 72 7.59 0.56 0.80
N LYS A 73 7.43 -0.05 -0.34
CA LYS A 73 7.41 0.66 -1.62
C LYS A 73 6.48 0.00 -2.64
N ILE A 74 6.14 0.77 -3.66
CA ILE A 74 5.47 0.31 -4.87
C ILE A 74 6.42 0.52 -6.03
N ASN A 75 6.84 -0.55 -6.70
CA ASN A 75 7.57 -0.44 -7.96
C ASN A 75 6.57 -0.13 -9.08
N LEU A 76 6.89 0.83 -9.94
CA LEU A 76 6.03 1.21 -11.07
C LEU A 76 6.56 0.63 -12.37
N HIS A 77 5.70 -0.08 -13.11
CA HIS A 77 5.95 -0.51 -14.47
C HIS A 77 4.96 0.18 -15.41
N GLU A 78 5.46 0.82 -16.46
CA GLU A 78 4.59 1.34 -17.49
C GLU A 78 4.04 0.21 -18.35
N VAL A 79 2.75 0.25 -18.69
CA VAL A 79 2.08 -0.78 -19.49
C VAL A 79 2.83 -1.03 -20.80
N GLY A 80 3.03 -2.30 -21.14
CA GLY A 80 3.80 -2.70 -22.31
C GLY A 80 5.32 -2.57 -22.21
N LYS A 81 5.86 -2.02 -21.13
CA LYS A 81 7.30 -1.84 -20.88
C LYS A 81 7.82 -2.64 -19.67
N GLY A 82 7.00 -3.53 -19.12
CA GLY A 82 7.42 -4.43 -18.05
C GLY A 82 8.49 -5.42 -18.50
N TYR A 83 9.21 -6.00 -17.55
CA TYR A 83 10.25 -6.99 -17.81
C TYR A 83 10.05 -8.23 -16.91
N PRO A 84 10.40 -9.43 -17.43
CA PRO A 84 10.26 -10.66 -16.64
C PRO A 84 11.24 -10.71 -15.44
N PRO A 85 10.87 -11.41 -14.34
CA PRO A 85 9.54 -11.97 -14.11
C PRO A 85 8.52 -10.89 -13.75
N GLN A 86 7.26 -11.05 -14.19
CA GLN A 86 6.16 -10.11 -13.91
C GLN A 86 4.84 -10.85 -13.72
N ALA A 87 3.80 -10.14 -13.29
CA ALA A 87 2.45 -10.70 -13.19
C ALA A 87 1.97 -11.23 -14.55
N HIS A 88 1.07 -12.23 -14.53
CA HIS A 88 0.53 -12.81 -15.76
C HIS A 88 -0.30 -11.80 -16.57
N ASN A 89 -1.08 -10.96 -15.88
CA ASN A 89 -1.89 -9.90 -16.48
C ASN A 89 -1.48 -8.53 -15.90
N PRO A 90 -0.35 -7.95 -16.35
CA PRO A 90 0.16 -6.69 -15.83
C PRO A 90 -0.55 -5.52 -16.54
N LEU A 91 -1.72 -5.14 -16.04
CA LEU A 91 -2.58 -4.11 -16.61
C LEU A 91 -2.84 -2.98 -15.62
N PRO A 92 -3.00 -1.71 -16.08
CA PRO A 92 -3.48 -0.62 -15.25
C PRO A 92 -4.90 -0.88 -14.73
N GLY A 93 -5.22 -0.35 -13.53
CA GLY A 93 -6.56 -0.41 -12.97
C GLY A 93 -6.98 -1.78 -12.42
N THR A 94 -6.02 -2.69 -12.16
CA THR A 94 -6.31 -4.05 -11.67
C THR A 94 -6.04 -4.24 -10.17
N ALA A 95 -5.60 -3.19 -9.47
CA ALA A 95 -5.30 -3.27 -8.05
C ALA A 95 -6.44 -2.74 -7.19
N ASP A 96 -6.53 -3.31 -5.99
CA ASP A 96 -7.37 -2.90 -4.87
C ASP A 96 -6.46 -2.90 -3.63
N LEU A 97 -6.19 -1.71 -3.07
CA LEU A 97 -5.15 -1.51 -2.08
C LEU A 97 -5.67 -0.76 -0.87
N CYS A 98 -5.40 -1.30 0.32
CA CYS A 98 -5.69 -0.64 1.59
C CYS A 98 -4.40 -0.14 2.24
N PHE A 99 -4.32 1.17 2.45
CA PHE A 99 -3.23 1.84 3.16
C PHE A 99 -3.70 2.30 4.53
N LEU A 100 -2.85 2.12 5.53
CA LEU A 100 -3.11 2.64 6.87
C LEU A 100 -2.57 4.07 7.01
N SER A 101 -3.37 4.94 7.60
CA SER A 101 -3.01 6.30 7.96
C SER A 101 -3.35 6.58 9.42
N ARG A 102 -2.67 7.54 10.03
CA ARG A 102 -3.04 8.10 11.34
C ARG A 102 -3.95 9.34 11.19
N THR A 103 -4.13 9.82 9.97
CA THR A 103 -5.00 10.97 9.68
C THR A 103 -6.46 10.59 9.95
N PRO A 104 -7.21 11.34 10.76
CA PRO A 104 -8.63 11.09 10.98
C PRO A 104 -9.44 11.09 9.67
N ALA A 105 -10.46 10.23 9.58
CA ALA A 105 -11.22 10.07 8.34
C ALA A 105 -11.84 11.38 7.82
N VAL A 106 -12.27 12.28 8.73
CA VAL A 106 -12.81 13.61 8.34
C VAL A 106 -11.74 14.45 7.66
N GLU A 107 -10.52 14.47 8.17
CA GLU A 107 -9.39 15.20 7.57
C GLU A 107 -8.97 14.58 6.24
N MET A 108 -9.09 13.24 6.08
CA MET A 108 -8.88 12.56 4.80
C MET A 108 -9.87 13.08 3.74
N LEU A 109 -11.15 13.23 4.09
CA LEU A 109 -12.17 13.77 3.17
C LEU A 109 -11.83 15.19 2.71
N ASP A 110 -11.46 16.06 3.64
CA ASP A 110 -11.08 17.44 3.32
C ASP A 110 -9.84 17.50 2.43
N HIS A 111 -8.86 16.64 2.71
CA HIS A 111 -7.64 16.51 1.90
C HIS A 111 -7.93 16.02 0.48
N LEU A 112 -8.75 14.98 0.31
CA LEU A 112 -9.15 14.46 -0.99
C LEU A 112 -9.90 15.53 -1.79
N LYS A 113 -10.84 16.21 -1.16
CA LYS A 113 -11.59 17.33 -1.76
C LYS A 113 -10.66 18.47 -2.21
N ALA A 114 -9.71 18.86 -1.37
CA ALA A 114 -8.72 19.91 -1.70
C ALA A 114 -7.83 19.53 -2.90
N ASN A 115 -7.59 18.23 -3.11
CA ASN A 115 -6.83 17.70 -4.25
C ASN A 115 -7.72 17.34 -5.46
N GLY A 116 -9.03 17.63 -5.41
CA GLY A 116 -9.96 17.34 -6.50
C GLY A 116 -10.20 15.83 -6.73
N VAL A 117 -9.98 14.98 -5.72
CA VAL A 117 -10.16 13.54 -5.78
C VAL A 117 -11.56 13.18 -5.30
N PRO A 118 -12.44 12.64 -6.16
CA PRO A 118 -13.77 12.20 -5.76
C PRO A 118 -13.69 11.03 -4.80
N VAL A 119 -14.42 11.11 -3.69
CA VAL A 119 -14.62 9.99 -2.77
C VAL A 119 -15.68 9.05 -3.35
N GLU A 120 -15.36 7.77 -3.47
CA GLU A 120 -16.29 6.75 -3.95
C GLU A 120 -17.19 6.25 -2.82
N GLU A 121 -16.60 6.00 -1.64
CA GLU A 121 -17.32 5.60 -0.42
C GLU A 121 -16.53 6.03 0.83
N GLY A 122 -17.26 6.35 1.88
CA GLY A 122 -16.66 6.62 3.20
C GLY A 122 -17.05 7.98 3.80
N PRO A 123 -16.77 8.19 5.08
CA PRO A 123 -16.15 7.25 6.02
C PRO A 123 -17.08 6.06 6.31
N VAL A 124 -16.56 4.87 6.27
CA VAL A 124 -17.32 3.64 6.48
C VAL A 124 -16.54 2.66 7.35
N ARG A 125 -17.25 1.92 8.22
CA ARG A 125 -16.63 0.89 9.05
C ARG A 125 -16.37 -0.36 8.22
N ARG A 126 -15.17 -0.93 8.38
CA ARG A 126 -14.73 -2.18 7.78
C ARG A 126 -13.98 -3.03 8.81
N GLU A 127 -13.68 -4.26 8.44
CA GLU A 127 -12.83 -5.14 9.23
C GLU A 127 -11.42 -5.18 8.58
N GLY A 128 -10.43 -4.69 9.32
CA GLY A 128 -9.02 -4.80 8.95
C GLY A 128 -8.38 -6.07 9.50
N ALA A 129 -7.13 -6.28 9.20
CA ALA A 129 -6.39 -7.47 9.63
C ALA A 129 -6.27 -7.62 11.17
N LEU A 130 -6.30 -6.52 11.90
CA LEU A 130 -6.14 -6.49 13.37
C LEU A 130 -7.42 -6.05 14.10
N GLY A 131 -8.55 -5.90 13.40
CA GLY A 131 -9.82 -5.47 13.97
C GLY A 131 -10.48 -4.34 13.18
N PRO A 132 -11.49 -3.67 13.77
CA PRO A 132 -12.28 -2.66 13.08
C PRO A 132 -11.45 -1.46 12.62
N ILE A 133 -11.71 -1.01 11.40
CA ILE A 133 -11.12 0.19 10.79
C ILE A 133 -12.21 1.13 10.28
N THR A 134 -11.86 2.40 10.14
CA THR A 134 -12.67 3.39 9.42
C THR A 134 -11.97 3.72 8.12
N SER A 135 -12.67 3.55 6.99
CA SER A 135 -12.11 3.58 5.64
C SER A 135 -12.74 4.65 4.78
N VAL A 136 -11.94 5.20 3.87
CA VAL A 136 -12.36 6.09 2.78
C VAL A 136 -11.82 5.52 1.47
N TYR A 137 -12.68 5.43 0.44
CA TYR A 137 -12.37 4.85 -0.85
C TYR A 137 -12.37 5.89 -1.96
N PHE A 138 -11.39 5.79 -2.87
CA PHE A 138 -11.27 6.64 -4.05
C PHE A 138 -10.47 5.92 -5.14
N ARG A 139 -10.34 6.54 -6.32
CA ARG A 139 -9.58 5.97 -7.44
C ARG A 139 -8.29 6.74 -7.69
N ASP A 140 -7.25 5.99 -8.06
CA ASP A 140 -6.05 6.56 -8.62
C ASP A 140 -6.20 6.90 -10.12
N PRO A 141 -5.19 7.48 -10.80
CA PRO A 141 -5.29 7.86 -12.22
C PRO A 141 -5.58 6.70 -13.17
N ASP A 142 -5.24 5.47 -12.81
CA ASP A 142 -5.47 4.29 -13.61
C ASP A 142 -6.80 3.58 -13.27
N GLY A 143 -7.55 4.08 -12.27
CA GLY A 143 -8.78 3.48 -11.78
C GLY A 143 -8.58 2.36 -10.76
N ASN A 144 -7.35 2.16 -10.23
CA ASN A 144 -7.15 1.28 -9.10
C ASN A 144 -7.99 1.75 -7.91
N LEU A 145 -8.61 0.80 -7.18
CA LEU A 145 -9.31 1.15 -5.95
C LEU A 145 -8.29 1.38 -4.83
N ILE A 146 -8.37 2.55 -4.24
CA ILE A 146 -7.55 2.92 -3.08
C ILE A 146 -8.46 3.07 -1.87
N GLU A 147 -8.15 2.30 -0.85
CA GLU A 147 -8.69 2.45 0.49
C GLU A 147 -7.62 3.10 1.38
N VAL A 148 -7.99 4.14 2.10
CA VAL A 148 -7.17 4.67 3.20
C VAL A 148 -7.95 4.52 4.48
N ALA A 149 -7.35 3.83 5.45
CA ALA A 149 -8.02 3.47 6.68
C ALA A 149 -7.20 3.83 7.92
N ASN A 150 -7.90 4.04 9.03
CA ASN A 150 -7.30 4.03 10.35
C ASN A 150 -8.01 3.04 11.28
N TYR A 151 -7.22 2.43 12.18
CA TYR A 151 -7.81 1.66 13.27
C TYR A 151 -8.53 2.62 14.21
N THR A 152 -9.79 2.34 14.49
CA THR A 152 -10.51 3.03 15.56
C THR A 152 -9.90 2.60 16.89
N GLU A 153 -9.46 3.57 17.69
CA GLU A 153 -9.13 3.29 19.08
C GLU A 153 -10.37 2.69 19.79
N ALA A 154 -10.13 1.61 20.53
CA ALA A 154 -11.18 0.90 21.26
C ALA A 154 -11.65 1.71 22.47
#